data_d53d34f48356873822408f3baaa05b44
#
_entry.id   d53d34f48356873822408f3baaa05b44
#
_cell.length_a   1.000
_cell.length_b   1.000
_cell.length_c   1.000
_cell.angle_alpha   90.00
_cell.angle_beta   90.00
_cell.angle_gamma   90.00
#
_symmetry.space_group_name_H-M   'P 1'
#
loop_
_entity.id
_entity.type
_entity.pdbx_description
1 polymer ?
#
loop_
_entity_poly.entity_id
_entity_poly.type
_entity_poly.pdbx_seq_one_letter_code
_entity_poly.pdbx_strand_id
1 'polypeptide(L)'
;MRPQAATFDYIYLTDIEIIMRLEDKGQILPPPVLNKYPQMVSEEIQKWSNIISATHWDLYDRTKVDGADFYLGKKELGHIHLDGWVHLATNKELSQAILKNKLAEKFPYAQNWVMFSIAKKQDVKKAILLFQLNYDRLNGEPIDTLISKINI
;
A
#
# COMPACT_ATOMS: atom_id res chain seq x y z
N MET A 1 19.10 13.04 5.36
CA MET A 1 18.90 11.81 6.18
C MET A 1 17.63 11.95 7.00
N ARG A 2 16.83 10.91 7.05
CA ARG A 2 15.61 10.94 7.83
C ARG A 2 15.92 10.88 9.33
N PRO A 3 15.13 11.57 10.17
CA PRO A 3 15.33 11.57 11.60
C PRO A 3 15.17 10.18 12.21
N GLN A 4 15.78 9.99 13.35
CA GLN A 4 15.70 8.74 14.10
C GLN A 4 14.25 8.39 14.52
N ALA A 5 13.40 9.39 14.72
CA ALA A 5 12.00 9.18 15.05
C ALA A 5 11.27 8.33 14.02
N ALA A 6 11.61 8.45 12.75
CA ALA A 6 11.02 7.66 11.69
C ALA A 6 11.37 6.19 11.78
N THR A 7 12.64 5.90 12.09
CA THR A 7 13.08 4.52 12.30
C THR A 7 12.33 3.90 13.47
N PHE A 8 12.10 4.68 14.52
CA PHE A 8 11.32 4.24 15.67
C PHE A 8 9.89 3.88 15.27
N ASP A 9 9.23 4.72 14.48
CA ASP A 9 7.86 4.46 14.03
C ASP A 9 7.75 3.16 13.23
N TYR A 10 8.70 2.91 12.33
CA TYR A 10 8.71 1.67 11.56
C TYR A 10 8.98 0.45 12.43
N ILE A 11 9.88 0.56 13.40
CA ILE A 11 10.17 -0.52 14.35
C ILE A 11 8.89 -0.84 15.15
N TYR A 12 8.19 0.19 15.60
CA TYR A 12 6.96 0.02 16.36
C TYR A 12 5.91 -0.75 15.56
N LEU A 13 5.69 -0.38 14.30
CA LEU A 13 4.75 -1.07 13.41
C LEU A 13 5.17 -2.53 13.18
N THR A 14 6.48 -2.78 13.06
CA THR A 14 7.01 -4.11 12.84
C THR A 14 6.80 -5.00 14.06
N ASP A 15 7.08 -4.49 15.26
CA ASP A 15 7.09 -5.29 16.50
C ASP A 15 5.70 -5.69 16.97
N ILE A 16 4.71 -4.83 16.82
CA ILE A 16 3.39 -5.04 17.41
C ILE A 16 2.28 -5.15 16.37
N GLU A 17 2.68 -5.17 15.09
CA GLU A 17 1.73 -5.29 13.97
C GLU A 17 0.60 -4.26 14.05
N ILE A 18 0.88 -3.10 14.63
CA ILE A 18 -0.11 -2.05 14.73
C ILE A 18 -0.34 -1.46 13.35
N ILE A 19 -1.60 -1.55 12.94
CA ILE A 19 -2.05 -0.90 11.72
C ILE A 19 -2.48 0.50 12.10
N MET A 20 -1.77 1.48 11.56
CA MET A 20 -2.11 2.88 11.81
C MET A 20 -3.44 3.20 11.17
N ARG A 21 -4.38 3.71 11.97
CA ARG A 21 -5.67 4.14 11.44
C ARG A 21 -5.50 5.42 10.63
N LEU A 22 -6.40 5.62 9.66
CA LEU A 22 -6.30 6.78 8.78
C LEU A 22 -6.36 8.10 9.57
N GLU A 23 -7.23 8.20 10.56
CA GLU A 23 -7.37 9.40 11.39
C GLU A 23 -6.12 9.71 12.22
N ASP A 24 -5.25 8.74 12.45
CA ASP A 24 -4.02 8.93 13.21
C ASP A 24 -2.86 9.45 12.34
N LYS A 25 -3.04 9.48 11.03
CA LYS A 25 -2.02 9.95 10.08
C LYS A 25 -2.04 11.46 9.85
N GLY A 26 -3.14 12.10 10.18
CA GLY A 26 -3.32 13.53 9.97
C GLY A 26 -4.75 13.84 9.52
N GLN A 27 -4.95 15.03 8.98
CA GLN A 27 -6.26 15.46 8.49
C GLN A 27 -6.71 14.58 7.33
N ILE A 28 -7.98 14.14 7.35
CA ILE A 28 -8.54 13.34 6.27
C ILE A 28 -9.00 14.26 5.15
N LEU A 29 -8.22 14.28 4.07
CA LEU A 29 -8.51 15.05 2.86
C LEU A 29 -8.59 14.09 1.67
N PRO A 30 -9.25 14.49 0.56
CA PRO A 30 -9.28 13.68 -0.64
C PRO A 30 -7.86 13.35 -1.13
N PRO A 31 -7.66 12.23 -1.84
CA PRO A 31 -6.34 11.89 -2.36
C PRO A 31 -5.89 12.91 -3.41
N PRO A 32 -4.60 13.22 -3.46
CA PRO A 32 -4.06 14.12 -4.48
C PRO A 32 -4.09 13.45 -5.86
N VAL A 33 -4.04 14.25 -6.90
CA VAL A 33 -3.80 13.74 -8.25
C VAL A 33 -2.32 13.40 -8.39
N LEU A 34 -2.04 12.16 -8.77
CA LEU A 34 -0.69 11.65 -8.94
C LEU A 34 -0.22 11.83 -10.39
N ASN A 35 1.03 11.44 -10.66
CA ASN A 35 1.53 11.36 -12.03
C ASN A 35 0.71 10.35 -12.84
N LYS A 36 0.86 10.39 -14.16
CA LYS A 36 0.00 9.68 -15.12
C LYS A 36 -0.31 8.22 -14.74
N TYR A 37 0.71 7.40 -14.57
CA TYR A 37 0.51 5.96 -14.36
C TYR A 37 0.10 5.62 -12.93
N PRO A 38 0.72 6.18 -11.90
CA PRO A 38 0.19 6.05 -10.55
C PRO A 38 -1.26 6.51 -10.41
N GLN A 39 -1.64 7.57 -11.11
CA GLN A 39 -3.02 8.07 -11.08
C GLN A 39 -4.00 7.07 -11.68
N MET A 40 -3.63 6.37 -12.74
CA MET A 40 -4.47 5.32 -13.32
C MET A 40 -4.76 4.21 -12.30
N VAL A 41 -3.76 3.82 -11.53
CA VAL A 41 -3.92 2.81 -10.47
C VAL A 41 -4.79 3.36 -9.34
N SER A 42 -4.54 4.58 -8.90
CA SER A 42 -5.34 5.24 -7.86
C SER A 42 -6.81 5.31 -8.24
N GLU A 43 -7.13 5.73 -9.46
CA GLU A 43 -8.51 5.83 -9.93
C GLU A 43 -9.19 4.47 -9.95
N GLU A 44 -8.49 3.41 -10.33
CA GLU A 44 -9.06 2.07 -10.32
C GLU A 44 -9.40 1.61 -8.91
N ILE A 45 -8.47 1.77 -7.96
CA ILE A 45 -8.69 1.37 -6.57
C ILE A 45 -9.86 2.15 -5.95
N GLN A 46 -9.98 3.41 -6.26
CA GLN A 46 -11.06 4.27 -5.72
C GLN A 46 -12.46 3.78 -6.11
N LYS A 47 -12.58 2.97 -7.16
CA LYS A 47 -13.87 2.41 -7.61
C LYS A 47 -14.28 1.18 -6.82
N TRP A 48 -13.36 0.53 -6.10
CA TRP A 48 -13.67 -0.74 -5.43
C TRP A 48 -14.55 -0.51 -4.21
N SER A 49 -15.43 -1.48 -3.93
CA SER A 49 -16.41 -1.36 -2.85
C SER A 49 -15.73 -1.16 -1.49
N ASN A 50 -16.26 -0.21 -0.72
CA ASN A 50 -15.85 0.08 0.66
C ASN A 50 -14.41 0.62 0.79
N ILE A 51 -13.81 1.04 -0.29
CA ILE A 51 -12.49 1.69 -0.24
C ILE A 51 -12.65 3.13 0.22
N ILE A 52 -11.83 3.51 1.20
CA ILE A 52 -11.64 4.89 1.63
C ILE A 52 -10.29 5.34 1.09
N SER A 53 -10.28 6.39 0.30
CA SER A 53 -9.04 6.98 -0.21
C SER A 53 -8.87 8.40 0.33
N ALA A 54 -7.63 8.76 0.64
CA ALA A 54 -7.32 10.03 1.27
C ALA A 54 -5.89 10.45 0.96
N THR A 55 -5.56 11.69 1.30
CA THR A 55 -4.19 12.17 1.23
C THR A 55 -3.28 11.35 2.16
N HIS A 56 -2.16 10.87 1.62
CA HIS A 56 -1.09 10.28 2.41
C HIS A 56 -0.12 11.39 2.78
N TRP A 57 0.03 11.62 4.10
CA TRP A 57 0.89 12.68 4.62
C TRP A 57 2.32 12.18 4.82
N ASP A 58 3.27 13.08 4.68
CA ASP A 58 4.67 12.79 5.04
C ASP A 58 4.72 12.41 6.51
N LEU A 59 5.47 11.34 6.82
CA LEU A 59 5.55 10.80 8.17
C LEU A 59 6.20 11.79 9.15
N TYR A 60 7.09 12.63 8.65
CA TYR A 60 7.87 13.57 9.47
C TYR A 60 7.28 14.98 9.48
N ASP A 61 6.50 15.32 8.47
CA ASP A 61 5.87 16.63 8.34
C ASP A 61 4.44 16.42 7.82
N ARG A 62 3.50 16.34 8.74
CA ARG A 62 2.10 16.05 8.44
C ARG A 62 1.33 17.19 7.80
N THR A 63 2.03 18.26 7.42
CA THR A 63 1.48 19.34 6.60
C THR A 63 1.86 19.14 5.13
N LYS A 64 2.66 18.13 4.82
CA LYS A 64 3.21 17.90 3.49
C LYS A 64 2.58 16.66 2.86
N VAL A 65 1.98 16.84 1.68
CA VAL A 65 1.39 15.74 0.92
C VAL A 65 2.51 14.84 0.38
N ASP A 66 2.37 13.52 0.56
CA ASP A 66 3.35 12.54 0.11
C ASP A 66 2.76 11.49 -0.82
N GLY A 67 1.45 11.46 -1.00
CA GLY A 67 0.80 10.52 -1.88
C GLY A 67 -0.67 10.29 -1.56
N ALA A 68 -1.15 9.09 -1.89
CA ALA A 68 -2.54 8.67 -1.68
C ALA A 68 -2.60 7.42 -0.81
N ASP A 69 -3.42 7.45 0.23
CA ASP A 69 -3.73 6.31 1.10
C ASP A 69 -4.99 5.60 0.65
N PHE A 70 -5.00 4.27 0.80
CA PHE A 70 -6.19 3.45 0.53
C PHE A 70 -6.45 2.54 1.73
N TYR A 71 -7.68 2.58 2.23
CA TYR A 71 -8.11 1.80 3.37
C TYR A 71 -9.36 1.00 3.04
N LEU A 72 -9.47 -0.19 3.62
CA LEU A 72 -10.69 -0.99 3.61
C LEU A 72 -11.17 -1.05 5.07
N GLY A 73 -12.17 -0.24 5.39
CA GLY A 73 -12.56 -0.04 6.77
C GLY A 73 -11.43 0.57 7.59
N LYS A 74 -11.04 -0.10 8.67
CA LYS A 74 -9.96 0.37 9.55
C LYS A 74 -8.57 -0.13 9.14
N LYS A 75 -8.49 -0.95 8.09
CA LYS A 75 -7.24 -1.60 7.69
C LYS A 75 -6.66 -0.92 6.47
N GLU A 76 -5.39 -0.61 6.54
CA GLU A 76 -4.69 -0.08 5.38
C GLU A 76 -4.55 -1.14 4.30
N LEU A 77 -4.93 -0.79 3.08
CA LEU A 77 -4.65 -1.59 1.89
C LEU A 77 -3.22 -1.34 1.41
N GLY A 78 -2.83 -0.09 1.41
CA GLY A 78 -1.54 0.38 0.96
C GLY A 78 -1.61 1.86 0.60
N HIS A 79 -0.48 2.39 0.15
CA HIS A 79 -0.44 3.77 -0.32
C HIS A 79 0.53 3.93 -1.48
N ILE A 80 0.28 4.95 -2.29
CA ILE A 80 1.10 5.29 -3.45
C ILE A 80 1.73 6.65 -3.18
N HIS A 81 3.06 6.71 -3.17
CA HIS A 81 3.81 7.95 -3.00
C HIS A 81 3.77 8.80 -4.26
N LEU A 82 4.05 10.10 -4.11
CA LEU A 82 4.06 11.04 -5.26
C LEU A 82 5.03 10.61 -6.36
N ASP A 83 6.12 9.93 -5.99
CA ASP A 83 7.13 9.43 -6.95
C ASP A 83 6.75 8.10 -7.61
N GLY A 84 5.60 7.54 -7.29
CA GLY A 84 5.13 6.27 -7.86
C GLY A 84 5.48 5.02 -7.07
N TRP A 85 6.25 5.14 -6.00
CA TRP A 85 6.51 3.99 -5.13
C TRP A 85 5.27 3.62 -4.33
N VAL A 86 5.01 2.32 -4.25
CA VAL A 86 3.89 1.75 -3.51
C VAL A 86 4.43 0.99 -2.31
N HIS A 87 3.79 1.20 -1.15
CA HIS A 87 3.95 0.33 0.01
C HIS A 87 2.62 -0.40 0.21
N LEU A 88 2.63 -1.71 0.04
CA LEU A 88 1.41 -2.53 0.10
C LEU A 88 1.37 -3.28 1.43
N ALA A 89 0.29 -3.06 2.19
CA ALA A 89 0.13 -3.57 3.56
C ALA A 89 -0.37 -5.02 3.55
N THR A 90 0.49 -5.94 3.11
CA THR A 90 0.18 -7.37 3.03
C THR A 90 0.44 -8.09 4.35
N ASN A 91 0.11 -9.39 4.39
CA ASN A 91 0.43 -10.25 5.52
C ASN A 91 1.57 -11.21 5.14
N LYS A 92 1.95 -12.08 6.09
CA LYS A 92 3.06 -13.01 5.89
C LYS A 92 2.88 -13.91 4.66
N GLU A 93 1.73 -14.54 4.54
CA GLU A 93 1.49 -15.52 3.47
C GLU A 93 1.42 -14.88 2.10
N LEU A 94 0.70 -13.77 1.98
CA LEU A 94 0.60 -13.07 0.70
C LEU A 94 1.94 -12.43 0.31
N SER A 95 2.65 -11.81 1.26
CA SER A 95 3.96 -11.22 0.96
C SER A 95 4.94 -12.27 0.47
N GLN A 96 4.97 -13.46 1.10
CA GLN A 96 5.84 -14.55 0.66
C GLN A 96 5.53 -15.00 -0.76
N ALA A 97 4.26 -15.12 -1.11
CA ALA A 97 3.85 -15.51 -2.46
C ALA A 97 4.25 -14.47 -3.50
N ILE A 98 4.04 -13.19 -3.18
CA ILE A 98 4.41 -12.08 -4.06
C ILE A 98 5.93 -12.04 -4.28
N LEU A 99 6.70 -12.15 -3.20
CA LEU A 99 8.17 -12.13 -3.29
C LEU A 99 8.73 -13.33 -4.03
N LYS A 100 8.17 -14.51 -3.78
CA LYS A 100 8.58 -15.74 -4.47
C LYS A 100 8.40 -15.61 -5.98
N ASN A 101 7.36 -14.96 -6.41
CA ASN A 101 7.04 -14.74 -7.82
C ASN A 101 7.70 -13.48 -8.39
N LYS A 102 8.55 -12.83 -7.62
CA LYS A 102 9.34 -11.66 -8.03
C LYS A 102 8.47 -10.49 -8.55
N LEU A 103 7.28 -10.33 -7.97
CA LEU A 103 6.35 -9.28 -8.36
C LEU A 103 6.58 -7.97 -7.62
N ALA A 104 7.28 -8.03 -6.51
CA ALA A 104 7.58 -6.87 -5.68
C ALA A 104 8.84 -7.14 -4.85
N GLU A 105 9.27 -6.13 -4.11
CA GLU A 105 10.41 -6.20 -3.20
C GLU A 105 9.93 -6.16 -1.76
N LYS A 106 10.73 -6.70 -0.85
CA LYS A 106 10.44 -6.62 0.58
C LYS A 106 10.55 -5.17 1.04
N PHE A 107 9.53 -4.69 1.77
CA PHE A 107 9.61 -3.39 2.41
C PHE A 107 10.42 -3.52 3.71
N PRO A 108 11.56 -2.82 3.83
CA PRO A 108 12.46 -3.08 4.96
C PRO A 108 12.00 -2.53 6.31
N TYR A 109 11.01 -1.63 6.32
CA TYR A 109 10.62 -0.92 7.54
C TYR A 109 9.30 -1.38 8.14
N ALA A 110 8.60 -2.32 7.50
CA ALA A 110 7.38 -2.89 8.06
C ALA A 110 7.31 -4.37 7.69
N GLN A 111 7.21 -5.21 8.71
CA GLN A 111 7.18 -6.66 8.52
C GLN A 111 5.99 -7.08 7.66
N ASN A 112 6.23 -7.99 6.73
CA ASN A 112 5.21 -8.55 5.83
C ASN A 112 4.62 -7.56 4.83
N TRP A 113 5.16 -6.38 4.71
CA TRP A 113 4.80 -5.45 3.65
C TRP A 113 5.72 -5.64 2.45
N VAL A 114 5.22 -5.29 1.28
CA VAL A 114 6.01 -5.29 0.05
C VAL A 114 5.98 -3.92 -0.60
N MET A 115 6.96 -3.66 -1.46
CA MET A 115 7.04 -2.39 -2.17
C MET A 115 7.34 -2.63 -3.65
N PHE A 116 6.89 -1.72 -4.48
CA PHE A 116 7.16 -1.73 -5.91
C PHE A 116 6.91 -0.35 -6.50
N SER A 117 7.39 -0.10 -7.72
CA SER A 117 7.29 1.21 -8.37
C SER A 117 6.35 1.15 -9.57
N ILE A 118 5.54 2.20 -9.72
CA ILE A 118 4.72 2.43 -10.91
C ILE A 118 5.39 3.52 -11.72
N ALA A 119 6.36 3.15 -12.55
CA ALA A 119 7.17 4.09 -13.29
C ALA A 119 6.74 4.25 -14.76
N LYS A 120 6.15 3.22 -15.35
CA LYS A 120 5.81 3.17 -16.76
C LYS A 120 4.49 2.44 -16.97
N LYS A 121 3.97 2.51 -18.20
CA LYS A 121 2.66 1.96 -18.54
C LYS A 121 2.52 0.47 -18.17
N GLN A 122 3.57 -0.31 -18.40
CA GLN A 122 3.56 -1.75 -18.12
C GLN A 122 3.39 -2.07 -16.63
N ASP A 123 3.73 -1.13 -15.75
CA ASP A 123 3.61 -1.33 -14.31
C ASP A 123 2.17 -1.20 -13.81
N VAL A 124 1.28 -0.57 -14.58
CA VAL A 124 -0.10 -0.30 -14.15
C VAL A 124 -0.86 -1.59 -13.90
N LYS A 125 -0.83 -2.52 -14.85
CA LYS A 125 -1.56 -3.78 -14.74
C LYS A 125 -1.08 -4.61 -13.56
N LYS A 126 0.24 -4.70 -13.37
CA LYS A 126 0.83 -5.42 -12.24
C LYS A 126 0.44 -4.77 -10.91
N ALA A 127 0.49 -3.44 -10.85
CA ALA A 127 0.12 -2.73 -9.63
C ALA A 127 -1.34 -2.98 -9.25
N ILE A 128 -2.24 -2.92 -10.23
CA ILE A 128 -3.67 -3.20 -9.98
C ILE A 128 -3.84 -4.64 -9.48
N LEU A 129 -3.15 -5.62 -10.08
CA LEU A 129 -3.19 -7.00 -9.62
C LEU A 129 -2.76 -7.11 -8.15
N LEU A 130 -1.64 -6.50 -7.79
CA LEU A 130 -1.11 -6.59 -6.42
C LEU A 130 -2.04 -5.95 -5.41
N PHE A 131 -2.60 -4.78 -5.72
CA PHE A 131 -3.61 -4.16 -4.87
C PHE A 131 -4.87 -5.03 -4.76
N GLN A 132 -5.30 -5.62 -5.88
CA GLN A 132 -6.49 -6.49 -5.90
C GLN A 132 -6.30 -7.73 -5.02
N LEU A 133 -5.13 -8.35 -5.07
CA LEU A 133 -4.82 -9.50 -4.22
C LEU A 133 -4.94 -9.13 -2.74
N ASN A 134 -4.39 -8.00 -2.35
CA ASN A 134 -4.46 -7.56 -0.96
C ASN A 134 -5.88 -7.14 -0.57
N TYR A 135 -6.61 -6.53 -1.48
CA TYR A 135 -8.03 -6.19 -1.29
C TYR A 135 -8.86 -7.45 -1.06
N ASP A 136 -8.66 -8.46 -1.89
CA ASP A 136 -9.37 -9.74 -1.78
C ASP A 136 -9.01 -10.44 -0.47
N ARG A 137 -7.74 -10.40 -0.06
CA ARG A 137 -7.31 -10.94 1.23
C ARG A 137 -8.04 -10.26 2.39
N LEU A 138 -8.10 -8.93 2.38
CA LEU A 138 -8.80 -8.17 3.43
C LEU A 138 -10.30 -8.48 3.46
N ASN A 139 -10.86 -8.88 2.33
CA ASN A 139 -12.25 -9.32 2.23
C ASN A 139 -12.44 -10.80 2.59
N GLY A 140 -11.38 -11.50 3.00
CA GLY A 140 -11.48 -12.86 3.51
C GLY A 140 -11.22 -13.96 2.50
N GLU A 141 -10.73 -13.67 1.30
CA GLU A 141 -10.40 -14.74 0.36
C GLU A 141 -9.23 -15.59 0.87
N PRO A 142 -9.32 -16.93 0.75
CA PRO A 142 -8.24 -17.82 1.20
C PRO A 142 -6.96 -17.62 0.41
N ILE A 143 -5.82 -17.88 1.06
CA ILE A 143 -4.50 -17.71 0.44
C ILE A 143 -4.35 -18.55 -0.83
N ASP A 144 -4.88 -19.78 -0.84
CA ASP A 144 -4.79 -20.65 -2.03
C ASP A 144 -5.46 -20.02 -3.26
N THR A 145 -6.61 -19.37 -3.05
CA THR A 145 -7.30 -18.65 -4.11
C THR A 145 -6.46 -17.48 -4.62
N LEU A 146 -5.83 -16.73 -3.70
CA LEU A 146 -4.97 -15.60 -4.08
C LEU A 146 -3.76 -16.07 -4.87
N ILE A 147 -3.11 -17.15 -4.43
CA ILE A 147 -1.95 -17.70 -5.12
C ILE A 147 -2.32 -18.16 -6.54
N SER A 148 -3.51 -18.74 -6.71
CA SER A 148 -3.96 -19.18 -8.04
C SER A 148 -4.07 -18.00 -9.02
N LYS A 149 -4.40 -16.80 -8.53
CA LYS A 149 -4.48 -15.60 -9.36
C LYS A 149 -3.10 -15.09 -9.80
N ILE A 150 -2.07 -15.38 -9.01
CA ILE A 150 -0.69 -15.00 -9.35
C ILE A 150 -0.14 -15.88 -10.47
N ASN A 151 -0.52 -17.15 -10.49
CA ASN A 151 0.06 -18.16 -11.38
C ASN A 151 -0.66 -18.29 -12.73
N ILE A 152 -1.55 -17.37 -13.04
CA ILE A 152 -2.26 -17.36 -14.34
C ILE A 152 -1.35 -16.85 -15.45
#